data_6fb7689411b3a85329a1f185f2b8573b
#
_entry.id   6fb7689411b3a85329a1f185f2b8573b
#
_cell.length_a   1.000
_cell.length_b   1.000
_cell.length_c   1.000
_cell.angle_alpha   90.00
_cell.angle_beta   90.00
_cell.angle_gamma   90.00
#
_symmetry.space_group_name_H-M   'P 1'
#
loop_
_entity.id
_entity.type
_entity.pdbx_description
1 polymer ?
#
loop_
_entity_poly.entity_id
_entity_poly.type
_entity_poly.pdbx_seq_one_letter_code
_entity_poly.pdbx_strand_id
1 'polypeptide(L)'
;MKRQHIILAAALAAVPAVSAQTLTKEIVIEREIDPTLPEAARISNFPSLVQPQAPVSRLPFVDVTAATRVPGMLSMLEPANGQPAITLSPYRGYASLGYFPAYNLGISAGYSIIAKPASPLNVWTQFDGYSYKDQYDETLKRNSVTVGADFSHLFGRTKRLDLSADFTYNAYNKPWEEEDPNHHTLAFDIDAAWSARHNALAYYVTGAFSHFGFSGKEIHLTNGRLDAVSQNIIKVAGGTAYFITDKSSVNGHVDVSFVHTGHFNTLLNDMTVGGTSIWLPALIGGDGKTMGLITLAPSYRYTSGAFSTSLGVKAQIATNSGKTFHIAPDVKINVRPVSTFAATLSFGGGEHINRLSALYNIDPYMSVAQGYKFSEVPFTADLSLTFGPFYGASFELFGGYAVANDWLMPEVMEGAGGPNPSSNRLIYGSMFNTVDLRAVRYGAKFAWKYNKNIEASVKYTGAPGSYRHSYYLNHDRARHVLEANVSVTPIAPLTVDASFELRAGRSLYTRWFTTVGSEPMKYDLLNANSLNIGATYRFTDCISAFARVENILGRRAYMYNLLEQQGIHGLIGAAVKF
;
A
#
# COMPACT_ATOMS: atom_id res chain seq x y z
N MET A 1 1.67 33.63 -31.27
CA MET A 1 2.46 32.55 -30.67
C MET A 1 3.54 33.00 -29.65
N LYS A 2 3.66 34.27 -29.29
CA LYS A 2 4.70 34.76 -28.33
C LYS A 2 4.21 34.99 -26.89
N ARG A 3 2.89 34.87 -26.60
CA ARG A 3 2.34 35.06 -25.23
C ARG A 3 2.19 33.79 -24.41
N GLN A 4 2.18 32.61 -25.02
CA GLN A 4 2.00 31.34 -24.30
C GLN A 4 3.31 30.80 -23.68
N HIS A 5 4.48 31.18 -24.23
CA HIS A 5 5.78 30.79 -23.67
C HIS A 5 6.19 31.59 -22.44
N ILE A 6 5.63 32.80 -22.26
CA ILE A 6 5.89 33.65 -21.10
C ILE A 6 5.14 33.12 -19.84
N ILE A 7 3.96 32.52 -20.03
CA ILE A 7 3.18 31.96 -18.91
C ILE A 7 3.82 30.67 -18.36
N LEU A 8 4.42 29.86 -19.23
CA LEU A 8 5.12 28.65 -18.80
C LEU A 8 6.45 28.96 -18.07
N ALA A 9 7.16 29.98 -18.49
CA ALA A 9 8.37 30.46 -17.82
C ALA A 9 8.09 31.16 -16.48
N ALA A 10 6.94 31.86 -16.37
CA ALA A 10 6.52 32.48 -15.12
C ALA A 10 6.01 31.46 -14.09
N ALA A 11 5.43 30.33 -14.54
CA ALA A 11 5.00 29.25 -13.64
C ALA A 11 6.18 28.46 -13.05
N LEU A 12 7.32 28.41 -13.74
CA LEU A 12 8.55 27.78 -13.24
C LEU A 12 9.38 28.70 -12.32
N ALA A 13 9.13 30.02 -12.35
CA ALA A 13 9.82 31.00 -11.52
C ALA A 13 9.10 31.34 -10.21
N ALA A 14 7.88 30.85 -10.00
CA ALA A 14 7.12 31.05 -8.77
C ALA A 14 7.37 29.95 -7.72
N VAL A 15 8.63 29.59 -7.49
CA VAL A 15 9.04 28.94 -6.25
C VAL A 15 9.03 30.03 -5.18
N PRO A 16 8.22 29.95 -4.11
CA PRO A 16 8.21 30.97 -3.10
C PRO A 16 9.59 31.08 -2.46
N ALA A 17 10.21 32.25 -2.63
CA ALA A 17 11.34 32.64 -1.83
C ALA A 17 10.87 32.71 -0.37
N VAL A 18 11.16 31.69 0.41
CA VAL A 18 11.06 31.75 1.87
C VAL A 18 12.13 32.74 2.28
N SER A 19 11.71 33.93 2.70
CA SER A 19 12.57 34.95 3.27
C SER A 19 13.25 34.38 4.52
N ALA A 20 14.52 34.02 4.36
CA ALA A 20 15.40 33.76 5.48
C ALA A 20 15.71 35.11 6.13
N GLN A 21 15.22 35.32 7.33
CA GLN A 21 15.70 36.40 8.20
C GLN A 21 17.14 36.09 8.57
N THR A 22 18.05 36.91 8.07
CA THR A 22 19.45 36.91 8.45
C THR A 22 19.62 37.41 9.88
N LEU A 23 19.91 36.50 10.77
CA LEU A 23 20.48 36.82 12.09
C LEU A 23 22.02 36.82 11.90
N THR A 24 22.59 37.95 11.63
CA THR A 24 24.03 38.16 11.71
C THR A 24 24.46 38.19 13.17
N LYS A 25 25.10 37.13 13.63
CA LYS A 25 25.92 37.15 14.83
C LYS A 25 27.34 36.69 14.41
N GLU A 26 28.20 37.68 14.24
CA GLU A 26 29.61 37.47 13.98
C GLU A 26 30.26 36.89 15.24
N ILE A 27 30.79 35.66 15.13
CA ILE A 27 31.69 35.09 16.13
C ILE A 27 32.98 34.77 15.37
N VAL A 28 33.99 35.61 15.56
CA VAL A 28 35.36 35.35 15.12
C VAL A 28 35.96 34.34 16.07
N ILE A 29 36.31 33.14 15.55
CA ILE A 29 37.19 32.20 16.25
C ILE A 29 38.41 32.01 15.34
N GLU A 30 39.48 32.65 15.69
CA GLU A 30 40.81 32.33 15.15
C GLU A 30 41.27 31.00 15.74
N ARG A 31 41.50 30.02 14.87
CA ARG A 31 42.20 28.79 15.21
C ARG A 31 43.24 28.53 14.14
N GLU A 32 44.47 28.71 14.53
CA GLU A 32 45.65 28.32 13.77
C GLU A 32 45.66 26.79 13.59
N ILE A 33 45.61 26.33 12.35
CA ILE A 33 45.69 24.89 12.02
C ILE A 33 46.98 24.69 11.24
N ASP A 34 47.88 23.95 11.85
CA ASP A 34 49.11 23.48 11.25
C ASP A 34 48.80 22.25 10.32
N PRO A 35 49.08 22.31 9.01
CA PRO A 35 48.76 21.24 8.09
C PRO A 35 49.93 20.25 7.96
N THR A 36 49.96 19.22 8.77
CA THR A 36 50.78 18.04 8.46
C THR A 36 49.90 16.92 7.94
N LEU A 37 49.98 16.68 6.63
CA LEU A 37 49.36 15.54 5.95
C LEU A 37 50.24 14.27 6.16
N PRO A 38 49.69 13.18 6.71
CA PRO A 38 50.33 11.88 6.55
C PRO A 38 49.97 11.24 5.22
N GLU A 39 50.96 10.76 4.51
CA GLU A 39 50.80 10.04 3.24
C GLU A 39 49.90 8.81 3.40
N ALA A 40 48.85 8.74 2.60
CA ALA A 40 47.97 7.61 2.53
C ALA A 40 48.52 6.54 1.57
N ALA A 41 48.80 5.35 2.08
CA ALA A 41 49.15 4.20 1.27
C ALA A 41 47.97 3.77 0.38
N ARG A 42 48.20 3.65 -0.92
CA ARG A 42 47.24 3.10 -1.90
C ARG A 42 47.01 1.61 -1.61
N ILE A 43 45.78 1.27 -1.26
CA ILE A 43 45.32 -0.11 -1.27
C ILE A 43 44.60 -0.35 -2.63
N SER A 44 45.28 -1.09 -3.49
CA SER A 44 44.75 -1.57 -4.76
C SER A 44 44.37 -3.05 -4.58
N ASN A 45 43.17 -3.33 -4.24
CA ASN A 45 42.47 -4.59 -4.53
C ASN A 45 41.03 -4.50 -4.09
N PHE A 46 40.12 -4.44 -5.05
CA PHE A 46 38.70 -4.47 -4.81
C PHE A 46 38.16 -5.90 -4.97
N PRO A 47 37.65 -6.55 -3.94
CA PRO A 47 36.84 -7.73 -4.13
C PRO A 47 35.46 -7.34 -4.63
N SER A 48 35.00 -7.96 -5.71
CA SER A 48 33.65 -7.82 -6.21
C SER A 48 32.68 -8.53 -5.27
N LEU A 49 31.92 -7.77 -4.49
CA LEU A 49 30.86 -8.28 -3.63
C LEU A 49 29.51 -8.17 -4.31
N VAL A 50 28.92 -9.32 -4.59
CA VAL A 50 27.50 -9.43 -4.92
C VAL A 50 26.71 -9.20 -3.63
N GLN A 51 25.91 -8.11 -3.57
CA GLN A 51 25.06 -7.85 -2.41
C GLN A 51 23.89 -8.83 -2.38
N PRO A 52 23.69 -9.61 -1.33
CA PRO A 52 22.39 -10.21 -1.07
C PRO A 52 21.42 -9.09 -0.69
N GLN A 53 20.26 -9.08 -1.31
CA GLN A 53 19.17 -8.20 -0.89
C GLN A 53 18.77 -8.58 0.53
N ALA A 54 18.91 -7.65 1.47
CA ALA A 54 18.37 -7.85 2.81
C ALA A 54 16.85 -8.02 2.70
N PRO A 55 16.25 -8.95 3.44
CA PRO A 55 14.79 -9.04 3.49
C PRO A 55 14.26 -7.71 4.01
N VAL A 56 13.52 -7.01 3.17
CA VAL A 56 12.82 -5.81 3.58
C VAL A 56 11.67 -6.29 4.44
N SER A 57 11.84 -6.27 5.75
CA SER A 57 10.73 -6.37 6.68
C SER A 57 9.84 -5.14 6.43
N ARG A 58 8.82 -5.31 5.63
CA ARG A 58 7.77 -4.32 5.49
C ARG A 58 6.88 -4.47 6.71
N LEU A 59 7.12 -3.67 7.73
CA LEU A 59 6.03 -3.35 8.64
C LEU A 59 4.91 -2.74 7.79
N PRO A 60 3.67 -3.16 7.99
CA PRO A 60 2.55 -2.63 7.25
C PRO A 60 2.23 -1.20 7.71
N PHE A 61 3.07 -0.24 7.38
CA PHE A 61 2.53 1.06 7.04
C PHE A 61 1.89 0.84 5.69
N VAL A 62 0.61 0.60 5.78
CA VAL A 62 -0.22 0.29 4.66
C VAL A 62 -0.26 1.52 3.77
N ASP A 63 0.64 1.60 2.83
CA ASP A 63 0.33 2.25 1.59
C ASP A 63 -0.70 1.33 0.90
N VAL A 64 -1.95 1.46 1.34
CA VAL A 64 -3.09 0.84 0.66
C VAL A 64 -3.37 1.68 -0.58
N THR A 65 -2.44 1.72 -1.46
CA THR A 65 -2.82 1.62 -2.83
C THR A 65 -3.43 0.22 -2.90
N ALA A 66 -4.73 0.14 -3.08
CA ALA A 66 -5.37 -1.08 -3.51
C ALA A 66 -4.72 -1.46 -4.85
N ALA A 67 -3.52 -1.98 -4.76
CA ALA A 67 -2.93 -2.75 -5.79
C ALA A 67 -3.73 -4.05 -5.75
N THR A 68 -4.92 -4.03 -6.39
CA THR A 68 -5.23 -5.20 -7.16
C THR A 68 -3.90 -5.50 -7.85
N ARG A 69 -3.20 -6.55 -7.44
CA ARG A 69 -2.22 -7.17 -8.29
C ARG A 69 -3.02 -7.59 -9.52
N VAL A 70 -3.19 -6.66 -10.43
CA VAL A 70 -3.42 -7.03 -11.82
C VAL A 70 -2.23 -7.94 -12.09
N PRO A 71 -2.41 -9.22 -12.40
CA PRO A 71 -1.32 -10.13 -12.75
C PRO A 71 -0.48 -9.33 -13.71
N GLY A 72 0.78 -9.03 -13.32
CA GLY A 72 1.56 -8.05 -14.08
C GLY A 72 1.46 -8.48 -15.51
N MET A 73 0.91 -7.66 -16.37
CA MET A 73 0.83 -7.95 -17.79
C MET A 73 2.17 -8.55 -18.14
N LEU A 74 2.19 -9.76 -18.66
CA LEU A 74 3.40 -10.48 -19.01
C LEU A 74 4.41 -9.46 -19.53
N SER A 75 5.32 -9.00 -18.64
CA SER A 75 6.39 -8.13 -19.08
C SER A 75 7.13 -9.02 -20.06
N MET A 76 7.12 -8.64 -21.33
CA MET A 76 7.90 -9.34 -22.33
C MET A 76 9.27 -9.53 -21.71
N LEU A 77 9.68 -10.79 -21.55
CA LEU A 77 11.06 -11.10 -21.28
C LEU A 77 11.83 -10.46 -22.44
N GLU A 78 12.45 -9.33 -22.19
CA GLU A 78 13.44 -8.79 -23.13
C GLU A 78 14.45 -9.91 -23.36
N PRO A 79 14.83 -10.19 -24.59
CA PRO A 79 15.85 -11.20 -24.86
C PRO A 79 17.05 -10.86 -24.00
N ALA A 80 17.49 -11.80 -23.18
CA ALA A 80 18.53 -11.62 -22.19
C ALA A 80 19.84 -11.25 -22.89
N ASN A 81 20.05 -9.96 -23.07
CA ASN A 81 21.34 -9.42 -23.37
C ASN A 81 22.14 -9.38 -22.07
N GLY A 82 22.88 -10.48 -21.81
CA GLY A 82 23.94 -10.48 -20.82
C GLY A 82 23.52 -10.16 -19.38
N GLN A 83 22.40 -10.68 -18.89
CA GLN A 83 22.15 -10.64 -17.45
C GLN A 83 23.21 -11.49 -16.74
N PRO A 84 23.88 -10.97 -15.71
CA PRO A 84 24.80 -11.78 -14.91
C PRO A 84 24.03 -13.01 -14.41
N ALA A 85 24.67 -14.17 -14.49
CA ALA A 85 24.10 -15.43 -14.01
C ALA A 85 23.56 -15.20 -12.60
N ILE A 86 22.28 -15.48 -12.36
CA ILE A 86 21.66 -15.40 -11.04
C ILE A 86 22.40 -16.42 -10.20
N THR A 87 23.32 -15.97 -9.36
CA THR A 87 24.00 -16.81 -8.40
C THR A 87 22.96 -17.16 -7.34
N LEU A 88 22.50 -18.40 -7.34
CA LEU A 88 21.59 -18.90 -6.31
C LEU A 88 22.29 -18.76 -4.95
N SER A 89 21.57 -18.26 -3.98
CA SER A 89 22.05 -18.23 -2.61
C SER A 89 22.42 -19.66 -2.18
N PRO A 90 23.57 -19.89 -1.56
CA PRO A 90 23.91 -21.20 -1.02
C PRO A 90 22.98 -21.60 0.14
N TYR A 91 22.28 -20.63 0.73
CA TYR A 91 21.37 -20.83 1.85
C TYR A 91 19.97 -21.15 1.36
N ARG A 92 19.35 -22.15 1.97
CA ARG A 92 18.00 -22.60 1.64
C ARG A 92 16.93 -22.03 2.55
N GLY A 93 17.33 -21.54 3.72
CA GLY A 93 16.42 -21.02 4.71
C GLY A 93 16.91 -19.73 5.35
N TYR A 94 16.01 -19.05 6.02
CA TYR A 94 16.29 -17.94 6.92
C TYR A 94 15.35 -17.99 8.12
N ALA A 95 15.80 -17.44 9.25
CA ALA A 95 14.97 -17.14 10.41
C ALA A 95 15.40 -15.83 11.02
N SER A 96 14.47 -15.03 11.49
CA SER A 96 14.72 -13.80 12.25
C SER A 96 13.80 -13.71 13.45
N LEU A 97 14.33 -13.16 14.54
CA LEU A 97 13.61 -12.90 15.77
C LEU A 97 14.00 -11.51 16.27
N GLY A 98 13.02 -10.67 16.54
CA GLY A 98 13.20 -9.36 17.14
C GLY A 98 12.21 -9.15 18.29
N TYR A 99 12.67 -8.49 19.33
CA TYR A 99 11.87 -8.13 20.50
C TYR A 99 12.21 -6.71 20.97
N PHE A 100 11.23 -6.03 21.53
CA PHE A 100 11.40 -4.75 22.22
C PHE A 100 10.45 -4.68 23.42
N PRO A 101 10.85 -4.08 24.56
CA PRO A 101 10.01 -3.96 25.75
C PRO A 101 8.62 -3.35 25.48
N ALA A 102 7.67 -3.65 26.35
CA ALA A 102 6.24 -3.40 26.21
C ALA A 102 5.54 -4.24 25.13
N TYR A 103 6.14 -5.39 24.79
CA TYR A 103 5.63 -6.37 23.81
C TYR A 103 5.55 -5.83 22.39
N ASN A 104 6.71 -5.70 21.78
CA ASN A 104 6.84 -5.68 20.34
C ASN A 104 7.66 -6.91 19.95
N LEU A 105 7.06 -7.82 19.19
CA LEU A 105 7.66 -9.10 18.83
C LEU A 105 7.50 -9.31 17.33
N GLY A 106 8.62 -9.53 16.65
CA GLY A 106 8.66 -9.87 15.22
C GLY A 106 9.40 -11.18 15.01
N ILE A 107 8.77 -12.13 14.33
CA ILE A 107 9.39 -13.40 13.94
C ILE A 107 9.14 -13.58 12.46
N SER A 108 10.19 -13.95 11.72
CA SER A 108 10.01 -14.39 10.33
C SER A 108 10.93 -15.57 10.03
N ALA A 109 10.42 -16.51 9.27
CA ALA A 109 11.17 -17.65 8.80
C ALA A 109 10.72 -18.06 7.41
N GLY A 110 11.63 -18.61 6.63
CA GLY A 110 11.31 -19.15 5.31
C GLY A 110 12.31 -20.23 4.91
N TYR A 111 11.84 -21.17 4.11
CA TYR A 111 12.64 -22.28 3.63
C TYR A 111 12.28 -22.68 2.21
N SER A 112 13.30 -22.85 1.37
CA SER A 112 13.16 -23.39 0.03
C SER A 112 13.20 -24.92 0.07
N ILE A 113 12.01 -25.54 0.09
CA ILE A 113 11.86 -27.01 0.11
C ILE A 113 12.48 -27.60 -1.16
N ILE A 114 12.16 -27.00 -2.30
CA ILE A 114 12.73 -27.36 -3.59
C ILE A 114 13.53 -26.16 -4.09
N ALA A 115 14.83 -26.26 -4.07
CA ALA A 115 15.74 -25.19 -4.50
C ALA A 115 16.18 -25.31 -5.98
N LYS A 116 15.38 -25.98 -6.82
CA LYS A 116 15.66 -26.09 -8.25
C LYS A 116 15.19 -24.85 -8.99
N PRO A 117 16.03 -24.18 -9.82
CA PRO A 117 15.65 -22.94 -10.51
C PRO A 117 14.41 -23.07 -11.41
N ALA A 118 14.23 -24.26 -12.01
CA ALA A 118 13.08 -24.53 -12.88
C ALA A 118 11.81 -24.90 -12.11
N SER A 119 11.91 -25.20 -10.81
CA SER A 119 10.79 -25.71 -10.02
C SER A 119 10.97 -25.40 -8.53
N PRO A 120 11.12 -24.12 -8.13
CA PRO A 120 11.26 -23.78 -6.73
C PRO A 120 9.93 -23.97 -5.98
N LEU A 121 10.02 -24.47 -4.74
CA LEU A 121 8.94 -24.48 -3.76
C LEU A 121 9.46 -23.83 -2.48
N ASN A 122 8.89 -22.69 -2.12
CA ASN A 122 9.22 -21.95 -0.92
C ASN A 122 8.05 -21.97 0.06
N VAL A 123 8.35 -22.05 1.34
CA VAL A 123 7.39 -21.84 2.42
C VAL A 123 7.93 -20.77 3.35
N TRP A 124 7.03 -19.96 3.91
CA TRP A 124 7.43 -18.87 4.80
C TRP A 124 6.36 -18.61 5.86
N THR A 125 6.78 -18.00 6.95
CA THR A 125 5.90 -17.53 8.01
C THR A 125 6.40 -16.21 8.56
N GLN A 126 5.45 -15.40 9.00
CA GLN A 126 5.69 -14.13 9.66
C GLN A 126 4.74 -14.00 10.85
N PHE A 127 5.27 -13.57 11.97
CA PHE A 127 4.51 -13.17 13.15
C PHE A 127 4.90 -11.75 13.52
N ASP A 128 3.89 -10.90 13.71
CA ASP A 128 4.05 -9.55 14.22
C ASP A 128 3.08 -9.33 15.37
N GLY A 129 3.61 -8.92 16.52
CA GLY A 129 2.81 -8.65 17.70
C GLY A 129 3.22 -7.35 18.38
N TYR A 130 2.24 -6.59 18.85
CA TYR A 130 2.49 -5.40 19.63
C TYR A 130 1.43 -5.18 20.71
N SER A 131 1.83 -4.43 21.75
CA SER A 131 0.95 -3.95 22.80
C SER A 131 1.41 -2.57 23.26
N TYR A 132 0.50 -1.64 23.36
CA TYR A 132 0.79 -0.29 23.88
C TYR A 132 -0.43 0.29 24.60
N LYS A 133 -0.19 1.29 25.43
CA LYS A 133 -1.24 2.04 26.09
C LYS A 133 -1.55 3.31 25.32
N ASP A 134 -2.83 3.58 25.13
CA ASP A 134 -3.31 4.82 24.54
C ASP A 134 -3.33 5.98 25.59
N GLN A 135 -3.84 7.14 25.20
CA GLN A 135 -3.96 8.31 26.09
C GLN A 135 -4.92 8.12 27.26
N TYR A 136 -5.80 7.11 27.21
CA TYR A 136 -6.75 6.78 28.27
C TYR A 136 -6.27 5.65 29.18
N ASP A 137 -4.99 5.27 29.04
CA ASP A 137 -4.34 4.14 29.75
C ASP A 137 -4.91 2.75 29.38
N GLU A 138 -5.69 2.66 28.30
CA GLU A 138 -6.22 1.40 27.79
C GLU A 138 -5.16 0.67 26.95
N THR A 139 -5.06 -0.62 27.17
CA THR A 139 -4.07 -1.44 26.47
C THR A 139 -4.62 -1.95 25.16
N LEU A 140 -4.05 -1.49 24.04
CA LEU A 140 -4.27 -1.99 22.70
C LEU A 140 -3.28 -3.11 22.39
N LYS A 141 -3.78 -4.25 21.91
CA LYS A 141 -2.98 -5.42 21.55
C LYS A 141 -3.37 -5.90 20.16
N ARG A 142 -2.35 -6.28 19.40
CA ARG A 142 -2.56 -6.96 18.12
C ARG A 142 -1.48 -8.00 17.89
N ASN A 143 -1.88 -9.16 17.41
CA ASN A 143 -1.01 -10.23 16.94
C ASN A 143 -1.44 -10.63 15.55
N SER A 144 -0.49 -10.79 14.65
CA SER A 144 -0.72 -11.21 13.27
C SER A 144 0.20 -12.37 12.93
N VAL A 145 -0.35 -13.45 12.42
CA VAL A 145 0.42 -14.60 11.90
C VAL A 145 0.06 -14.75 10.43
N THR A 146 1.07 -14.80 9.59
CA THR A 146 0.91 -15.15 8.18
C THR A 146 1.78 -16.34 7.85
N VAL A 147 1.23 -17.32 7.15
CA VAL A 147 1.95 -18.49 6.63
C VAL A 147 1.65 -18.58 5.14
N GLY A 148 2.68 -18.75 4.33
CA GLY A 148 2.51 -18.84 2.89
C GLY A 148 3.42 -19.88 2.23
N ALA A 149 3.04 -20.25 1.02
CA ALA A 149 3.79 -21.13 0.15
C ALA A 149 3.71 -20.64 -1.29
N ASP A 150 4.86 -20.64 -1.98
CA ASP A 150 5.00 -20.28 -3.38
C ASP A 150 5.64 -21.41 -4.14
N PHE A 151 5.01 -21.85 -5.22
CA PHE A 151 5.52 -22.85 -6.13
C PHE A 151 5.53 -22.30 -7.55
N SER A 152 6.62 -22.53 -8.27
CA SER A 152 6.73 -22.20 -9.69
C SER A 152 7.31 -23.39 -10.44
N HIS A 153 6.82 -23.66 -11.65
CA HIS A 153 7.38 -24.70 -12.49
C HIS A 153 7.47 -24.27 -13.95
N LEU A 154 8.66 -24.45 -14.52
CA LEU A 154 8.94 -24.19 -15.93
C LEU A 154 8.86 -25.48 -16.72
N PHE A 155 7.87 -25.61 -17.61
CA PHE A 155 7.74 -26.70 -18.56
C PHE A 155 8.47 -26.34 -19.87
N GLY A 156 9.72 -26.76 -19.96
CA GLY A 156 10.60 -26.35 -21.04
C GLY A 156 11.01 -24.88 -20.95
N ARG A 157 10.99 -24.14 -22.07
CA ARG A 157 11.43 -22.74 -22.14
C ARG A 157 10.29 -21.73 -22.25
N THR A 158 9.08 -22.18 -22.52
CA THR A 158 7.98 -21.29 -22.95
C THR A 158 6.70 -21.43 -22.16
N LYS A 159 6.65 -22.34 -21.19
CA LYS A 159 5.45 -22.58 -20.39
C LYS A 159 5.81 -22.49 -18.90
N ARG A 160 4.98 -21.81 -18.13
CA ARG A 160 5.19 -21.62 -16.70
C ARG A 160 3.88 -21.78 -15.94
N LEU A 161 3.95 -22.48 -14.83
CA LEU A 161 2.91 -22.56 -13.81
C LEU A 161 3.43 -21.89 -12.54
N ASP A 162 2.66 -20.97 -11.99
CA ASP A 162 2.88 -20.36 -10.69
C ASP A 162 1.67 -20.65 -9.80
N LEU A 163 1.92 -21.10 -8.58
CA LEU A 163 0.92 -21.31 -7.54
C LEU A 163 1.38 -20.59 -6.28
N SER A 164 0.47 -19.89 -5.62
CA SER A 164 0.70 -19.34 -4.30
C SER A 164 -0.51 -19.57 -3.40
N ALA A 165 -0.26 -19.75 -2.12
CA ALA A 165 -1.28 -19.81 -1.10
C ALA A 165 -0.76 -19.12 0.16
N ASP A 166 -1.58 -18.28 0.78
CA ASP A 166 -1.28 -17.69 2.07
C ASP A 166 -2.50 -17.68 2.98
N PHE A 167 -2.20 -17.77 4.25
CA PHE A 167 -3.15 -17.74 5.34
C PHE A 167 -2.71 -16.72 6.36
N THR A 168 -3.59 -15.80 6.71
CA THR A 168 -3.34 -14.78 7.73
C THR A 168 -4.39 -14.85 8.83
N TYR A 169 -3.93 -14.89 10.07
CA TYR A 169 -4.76 -14.79 11.27
C TYR A 169 -4.33 -13.56 12.05
N ASN A 170 -5.30 -12.68 12.36
CA ASN A 170 -5.07 -11.52 13.22
C ASN A 170 -5.93 -11.66 14.47
N ALA A 171 -5.33 -11.46 15.64
CA ALA A 171 -6.03 -11.31 16.91
C ALA A 171 -5.78 -9.92 17.46
N TYR A 172 -6.81 -9.20 17.85
CA TYR A 172 -6.73 -7.84 18.39
C TYR A 172 -7.82 -7.62 19.43
N ASN A 173 -7.68 -6.58 20.24
CA ASN A 173 -8.68 -6.24 21.21
C ASN A 173 -9.28 -4.85 20.94
N LYS A 174 -10.53 -4.70 21.34
CA LYS A 174 -11.24 -3.42 21.45
C LYS A 174 -11.52 -3.18 22.94
N PRO A 175 -10.60 -2.53 23.67
CA PRO A 175 -10.68 -2.45 25.13
C PRO A 175 -11.90 -1.66 25.65
N TRP A 176 -12.58 -0.93 24.76
CA TRP A 176 -13.84 -0.24 25.06
C TRP A 176 -15.10 -1.12 24.97
N GLU A 177 -14.98 -2.36 24.53
CA GLU A 177 -16.05 -3.33 24.52
C GLU A 177 -15.93 -4.18 25.79
N GLU A 178 -16.85 -3.98 26.76
CA GLU A 178 -16.75 -4.63 28.07
C GLU A 178 -17.06 -6.14 28.03
N GLU A 179 -18.02 -6.58 27.17
CA GLU A 179 -18.47 -7.97 27.16
C GLU A 179 -17.54 -8.92 26.39
N ASP A 180 -16.98 -8.48 25.27
CA ASP A 180 -16.08 -9.29 24.44
C ASP A 180 -15.02 -8.43 23.74
N PRO A 181 -13.97 -8.04 24.48
CA PRO A 181 -12.95 -7.15 23.92
C PRO A 181 -12.05 -7.82 22.90
N ASN A 182 -12.09 -9.15 22.75
CA ASN A 182 -11.18 -9.90 21.89
C ASN A 182 -11.82 -10.24 20.55
N HIS A 183 -11.16 -9.79 19.50
CA HIS A 183 -11.60 -10.00 18.13
C HIS A 183 -10.50 -10.70 17.31
N HIS A 184 -10.91 -11.36 16.25
CA HIS A 184 -9.97 -11.93 15.29
C HIS A 184 -10.49 -11.88 13.86
N THR A 185 -9.57 -11.88 12.92
CA THR A 185 -9.88 -12.02 11.51
C THR A 185 -9.06 -13.16 10.91
N LEU A 186 -9.62 -13.73 9.87
CA LEU A 186 -9.00 -14.81 9.13
C LEU A 186 -9.04 -14.46 7.64
N ALA A 187 -7.89 -14.53 6.99
CA ALA A 187 -7.77 -14.38 5.56
C ALA A 187 -7.11 -15.63 4.97
N PHE A 188 -7.56 -16.00 3.79
CA PHE A 188 -6.98 -17.10 3.03
C PHE A 188 -7.04 -16.75 1.55
N ASP A 189 -5.87 -16.71 0.92
CA ASP A 189 -5.72 -16.40 -0.50
C ASP A 189 -5.02 -17.55 -1.22
N ILE A 190 -5.56 -17.95 -2.38
CA ILE A 190 -4.93 -18.90 -3.31
C ILE A 190 -4.90 -18.26 -4.68
N ASP A 191 -3.75 -18.30 -5.32
CA ASP A 191 -3.57 -17.86 -6.69
C ASP A 191 -2.92 -18.97 -7.52
N ALA A 192 -3.40 -19.14 -8.74
CA ALA A 192 -2.84 -20.04 -9.75
C ALA A 192 -2.70 -19.28 -11.06
N ALA A 193 -1.54 -19.34 -11.69
CA ALA A 193 -1.29 -18.71 -12.97
C ALA A 193 -0.58 -19.69 -13.91
N TRP A 194 -1.14 -19.87 -15.09
CA TRP A 194 -0.52 -20.59 -16.20
C TRP A 194 -0.23 -19.62 -17.32
N SER A 195 0.99 -19.64 -17.82
CA SER A 195 1.38 -18.85 -18.99
C SER A 195 2.15 -19.69 -20.00
N ALA A 196 1.95 -19.39 -21.28
CA ALA A 196 2.66 -20.05 -22.35
C ALA A 196 2.85 -19.13 -23.56
N ARG A 197 3.90 -19.41 -24.33
CA ARG A 197 4.16 -18.76 -25.60
C ARG A 197 4.39 -19.81 -26.68
N HIS A 198 3.70 -19.66 -27.80
CA HIS A 198 3.88 -20.47 -28.98
C HIS A 198 4.01 -19.55 -30.20
N ASN A 199 5.20 -19.48 -30.78
CA ASN A 199 5.51 -18.57 -31.89
C ASN A 199 5.08 -17.12 -31.64
N ALA A 200 4.16 -16.60 -32.44
CA ALA A 200 3.62 -15.25 -32.36
C ALA A 200 2.50 -15.10 -31.32
N LEU A 201 2.06 -16.18 -30.67
CA LEU A 201 0.98 -16.15 -29.70
C LEU A 201 1.52 -16.38 -28.28
N ALA A 202 1.26 -15.45 -27.37
CA ALA A 202 1.41 -15.65 -25.93
C ALA A 202 0.03 -15.64 -25.28
N TYR A 203 -0.18 -16.49 -24.28
CA TYR A 203 -1.43 -16.54 -23.53
C TYR A 203 -1.20 -16.87 -22.07
N TYR A 204 -2.14 -16.47 -21.23
CA TYR A 204 -2.16 -16.83 -19.83
C TYR A 204 -3.58 -17.07 -19.35
N VAL A 205 -3.70 -17.86 -18.28
CA VAL A 205 -4.93 -18.07 -17.51
C VAL A 205 -4.56 -17.95 -16.04
N THR A 206 -5.36 -17.23 -15.28
CA THR A 206 -5.21 -17.12 -13.83
C THR A 206 -6.51 -17.47 -13.14
N GLY A 207 -6.41 -18.11 -11.98
CA GLY A 207 -7.51 -18.32 -11.05
C GLY A 207 -7.07 -17.85 -9.69
N ALA A 208 -7.95 -17.16 -8.98
CA ALA A 208 -7.73 -16.71 -7.62
C ALA A 208 -8.97 -16.97 -6.76
N PHE A 209 -8.73 -17.35 -5.53
CA PHE A 209 -9.74 -17.42 -4.48
C PHE A 209 -9.24 -16.67 -3.27
N SER A 210 -10.06 -15.76 -2.75
CA SER A 210 -9.79 -15.02 -1.53
C SER A 210 -10.95 -15.16 -0.56
N HIS A 211 -10.66 -15.49 0.68
CA HIS A 211 -11.59 -15.49 1.79
C HIS A 211 -11.10 -14.51 2.85
N PHE A 212 -12.02 -13.71 3.39
CA PHE A 212 -11.77 -12.87 4.56
C PHE A 212 -12.98 -12.90 5.48
N GLY A 213 -12.76 -13.17 6.77
CA GLY A 213 -13.82 -13.25 7.77
C GLY A 213 -13.44 -12.55 9.06
N PHE A 214 -14.43 -11.90 9.67
CA PHE A 214 -14.37 -11.45 11.05
C PHE A 214 -15.02 -12.51 11.92
N SER A 215 -14.46 -12.76 13.09
CA SER A 215 -15.11 -13.52 14.13
C SER A 215 -15.05 -12.72 15.42
N GLY A 216 -16.15 -12.63 16.08
CA GLY A 216 -16.37 -11.85 17.29
C GLY A 216 -17.81 -11.37 17.34
N LYS A 217 -18.29 -11.05 18.51
CA LYS A 217 -19.61 -10.46 18.72
C LYS A 217 -19.45 -8.95 18.53
N GLU A 218 -19.72 -8.45 17.35
CA GLU A 218 -19.40 -7.05 17.04
C GLU A 218 -20.31 -6.01 17.65
N ILE A 219 -21.57 -6.33 17.93
CA ILE A 219 -22.49 -5.38 18.56
C ILE A 219 -23.51 -6.18 19.35
N HIS A 220 -23.49 -6.04 20.67
CA HIS A 220 -24.61 -6.41 21.52
C HIS A 220 -25.67 -5.32 21.44
N LEU A 221 -26.68 -5.57 20.66
CA LEU A 221 -27.90 -4.80 20.69
C LEU A 221 -28.83 -5.45 21.71
N THR A 222 -29.60 -4.65 22.42
CA THR A 222 -30.53 -5.10 23.44
C THR A 222 -31.44 -6.25 23.00
N ASN A 223 -31.61 -6.48 21.72
CA ASN A 223 -32.47 -7.53 21.15
C ASN A 223 -31.88 -8.31 19.96
N GLY A 224 -30.56 -8.25 19.71
CA GLY A 224 -29.98 -8.96 18.57
C GLY A 224 -28.45 -9.08 18.60
N ARG A 225 -27.94 -10.10 17.91
CA ARG A 225 -26.53 -10.40 17.74
C ARG A 225 -26.18 -10.27 16.26
N LEU A 226 -25.15 -9.51 15.92
CA LEU A 226 -24.58 -9.54 14.58
C LEU A 226 -23.64 -10.75 14.46
N ASP A 227 -23.93 -11.64 13.52
CA ASP A 227 -23.05 -12.74 13.19
C ASP A 227 -21.81 -12.25 12.44
N ALA A 228 -20.77 -13.07 12.48
CA ALA A 228 -19.51 -12.78 11.81
C ALA A 228 -19.70 -12.52 10.30
N VAL A 229 -19.14 -11.44 9.81
CA VAL A 229 -19.19 -11.08 8.39
C VAL A 229 -18.01 -11.69 7.65
N SER A 230 -18.28 -12.29 6.51
CA SER A 230 -17.24 -12.84 5.64
C SER A 230 -17.42 -12.39 4.20
N GLN A 231 -16.32 -12.34 3.48
CA GLN A 231 -16.31 -12.08 2.04
C GLN A 231 -15.49 -13.15 1.33
N ASN A 232 -16.08 -13.73 0.28
CA ASN A 232 -15.42 -14.66 -0.62
C ASN A 232 -15.33 -14.03 -2.01
N ILE A 233 -14.15 -14.09 -2.61
CA ILE A 233 -13.91 -13.58 -3.96
C ILE A 233 -13.33 -14.71 -4.79
N ILE A 234 -14.00 -15.05 -5.88
CA ILE A 234 -13.50 -15.98 -6.90
C ILE A 234 -13.22 -15.14 -8.14
N LYS A 235 -12.02 -15.27 -8.68
CA LYS A 235 -11.60 -14.57 -9.87
C LYS A 235 -10.98 -15.54 -10.87
N VAL A 236 -11.42 -15.47 -12.11
CA VAL A 236 -10.81 -16.18 -13.23
C VAL A 236 -10.50 -15.16 -14.33
N ALA A 237 -9.26 -15.11 -14.77
CA ALA A 237 -8.88 -14.22 -15.86
C ALA A 237 -8.04 -14.94 -16.90
N GLY A 238 -8.11 -14.49 -18.12
CA GLY A 238 -7.29 -14.98 -19.22
C GLY A 238 -6.96 -13.87 -20.18
N GLY A 239 -5.83 -14.03 -20.85
CA GLY A 239 -5.43 -13.06 -21.86
C GLY A 239 -4.56 -13.67 -22.92
N THR A 240 -4.59 -13.03 -24.08
CA THR A 240 -3.80 -13.41 -25.25
C THR A 240 -3.08 -12.19 -25.80
N ALA A 241 -1.87 -12.41 -26.32
CA ALA A 241 -1.11 -11.41 -27.07
C ALA A 241 -0.68 -12.04 -28.40
N TYR A 242 -1.15 -11.50 -29.50
CA TYR A 242 -0.74 -11.89 -30.85
C TYR A 242 0.25 -10.86 -31.38
N PHE A 243 1.50 -11.28 -31.59
CA PHE A 243 2.57 -10.43 -32.11
C PHE A 243 2.48 -10.39 -33.65
N ILE A 244 2.05 -9.23 -34.17
CA ILE A 244 1.98 -8.97 -35.61
C ILE A 244 3.39 -8.77 -36.16
N THR A 245 4.22 -8.07 -35.40
CA THR A 245 5.64 -7.82 -35.64
C THR A 245 6.40 -7.85 -34.33
N ASP A 246 7.73 -7.78 -34.37
CA ASP A 246 8.55 -7.62 -33.16
C ASP A 246 8.24 -6.33 -32.38
N LYS A 247 7.58 -5.37 -33.02
CA LYS A 247 7.25 -4.06 -32.44
C LYS A 247 5.78 -3.88 -32.08
N SER A 248 4.89 -4.74 -32.58
CA SER A 248 3.45 -4.56 -32.44
C SER A 248 2.71 -5.84 -32.08
N SER A 249 1.73 -5.72 -31.18
CA SER A 249 0.84 -6.82 -30.81
C SER A 249 -0.59 -6.33 -30.58
N VAL A 250 -1.53 -7.22 -30.85
CA VAL A 250 -2.93 -7.10 -30.42
C VAL A 250 -3.12 -7.99 -29.20
N ASN A 251 -3.71 -7.43 -28.15
CA ASN A 251 -3.91 -8.13 -26.89
C ASN A 251 -5.40 -8.15 -26.56
N GLY A 252 -5.86 -9.26 -26.00
CA GLY A 252 -7.18 -9.40 -25.42
C GLY A 252 -7.07 -9.88 -23.98
N HIS A 253 -7.83 -9.31 -23.08
CA HIS A 253 -7.94 -9.73 -21.69
C HIS A 253 -9.40 -9.86 -21.31
N VAL A 254 -9.74 -10.95 -20.63
CA VAL A 254 -11.06 -11.21 -20.05
C VAL A 254 -10.86 -11.56 -18.57
N ASP A 255 -11.67 -10.97 -17.72
CA ASP A 255 -11.70 -11.22 -16.28
C ASP A 255 -13.14 -11.42 -15.83
N VAL A 256 -13.37 -12.42 -15.00
CA VAL A 256 -14.66 -12.69 -14.36
C VAL A 256 -14.42 -12.82 -12.87
N SER A 257 -15.07 -11.97 -12.10
CA SER A 257 -14.98 -11.94 -10.66
C SER A 257 -16.34 -12.11 -10.02
N PHE A 258 -16.46 -12.99 -9.03
CA PHE A 258 -17.62 -13.15 -8.17
C PHE A 258 -17.23 -12.79 -6.75
N VAL A 259 -18.01 -11.89 -6.16
CA VAL A 259 -17.83 -11.42 -4.79
C VAL A 259 -19.06 -11.78 -4.00
N HIS A 260 -18.94 -12.66 -3.03
CA HIS A 260 -20.01 -13.00 -2.10
C HIS A 260 -19.65 -12.46 -0.71
N THR A 261 -20.47 -11.55 -0.20
CA THR A 261 -20.39 -11.07 1.17
C THR A 261 -21.46 -11.75 1.98
N GLY A 262 -21.09 -12.42 3.06
CA GLY A 262 -21.98 -13.21 3.91
C GLY A 262 -23.02 -12.38 4.67
N HIS A 263 -23.92 -13.04 5.37
CA HIS A 263 -25.08 -12.44 6.00
C HIS A 263 -24.71 -11.31 6.97
N PHE A 264 -25.35 -10.18 6.77
CA PHE A 264 -25.55 -9.16 7.79
C PHE A 264 -26.91 -9.46 8.42
N ASN A 265 -26.95 -9.78 9.70
CA ASN A 265 -28.21 -10.12 10.33
C ASN A 265 -29.07 -8.85 10.48
N THR A 266 -30.19 -8.81 9.78
CA THR A 266 -31.09 -7.65 9.66
C THR A 266 -32.00 -7.42 10.87
N LEU A 267 -31.74 -8.00 12.03
CA LEU A 267 -32.59 -7.87 13.23
C LEU A 267 -32.61 -6.46 13.87
N LEU A 268 -32.10 -5.46 13.17
CA LEU A 268 -32.01 -4.08 13.68
C LEU A 268 -33.07 -3.12 13.16
N ASN A 269 -34.23 -3.62 12.82
CA ASN A 269 -35.33 -2.74 12.40
C ASN A 269 -35.86 -1.83 13.51
N ASP A 270 -35.62 -2.15 14.78
CA ASP A 270 -36.09 -1.37 15.93
C ASP A 270 -35.03 -1.29 17.03
N MET A 271 -34.11 -0.34 16.91
CA MET A 271 -33.22 -0.01 18.00
C MET A 271 -33.85 1.10 18.85
N THR A 272 -34.16 0.80 20.10
CA THR A 272 -34.66 1.80 21.06
C THR A 272 -33.51 2.25 21.96
N VAL A 273 -33.06 3.49 21.80
CA VAL A 273 -32.08 4.13 22.65
C VAL A 273 -32.78 5.18 23.49
N GLY A 274 -32.75 5.01 24.82
CA GLY A 274 -33.35 5.99 25.74
C GLY A 274 -34.87 6.20 25.56
N GLY A 275 -35.61 5.17 25.14
CA GLY A 275 -37.05 5.25 24.92
C GLY A 275 -37.47 5.83 23.55
N THR A 276 -36.53 6.15 22.68
CA THR A 276 -36.79 6.62 21.32
C THR A 276 -36.38 5.55 20.33
N SER A 277 -37.32 5.11 19.48
CA SER A 277 -37.02 4.18 18.39
C SER A 277 -36.20 4.90 17.33
N ILE A 278 -34.95 4.45 17.14
CA ILE A 278 -34.08 4.97 16.10
C ILE A 278 -34.13 3.98 14.94
N TRP A 279 -34.64 4.45 13.83
CA TRP A 279 -34.68 3.69 12.58
C TRP A 279 -33.31 3.74 11.92
N LEU A 280 -32.58 2.62 11.84
CA LEU A 280 -31.25 2.49 11.26
C LEU A 280 -31.20 1.73 9.93
N PRO A 281 -32.18 1.87 9.00
CA PRO A 281 -32.21 1.05 7.78
C PRO A 281 -31.07 1.38 6.81
N ALA A 282 -30.42 2.52 6.98
CA ALA A 282 -29.34 2.96 6.09
C ALA A 282 -27.95 2.41 6.46
N LEU A 283 -27.79 1.87 7.67
CA LEU A 283 -26.49 1.44 8.20
C LEU A 283 -26.28 -0.07 8.16
N ILE A 284 -27.36 -0.83 8.00
CA ILE A 284 -27.30 -2.29 8.09
C ILE A 284 -27.70 -2.84 6.74
N GLY A 285 -26.72 -3.31 6.00
CA GLY A 285 -26.95 -4.03 4.75
C GLY A 285 -27.77 -5.30 5.04
N GLY A 286 -28.76 -5.57 4.19
CA GLY A 286 -29.58 -6.76 4.28
C GLY A 286 -28.85 -8.08 4.11
N ASP A 287 -29.56 -9.12 3.73
CA ASP A 287 -29.06 -10.48 3.45
C ASP A 287 -27.76 -10.47 2.64
N GLY A 288 -26.96 -11.53 2.80
CA GLY A 288 -25.71 -11.72 2.08
C GLY A 288 -25.86 -11.43 0.58
N LYS A 289 -24.88 -10.71 0.03
CA LYS A 289 -24.95 -10.19 -1.33
C LYS A 289 -23.91 -10.85 -2.23
N THR A 290 -24.36 -11.36 -3.36
CA THR A 290 -23.46 -11.82 -4.43
C THR A 290 -23.43 -10.80 -5.55
N MET A 291 -22.26 -10.32 -5.88
CA MET A 291 -21.97 -9.40 -6.97
C MET A 291 -21.06 -10.05 -8.00
N GLY A 292 -21.22 -9.70 -9.25
CA GLY A 292 -20.36 -10.19 -10.33
C GLY A 292 -19.76 -9.02 -11.11
N LEU A 293 -18.55 -9.22 -11.61
CA LEU A 293 -17.89 -8.28 -12.49
C LEU A 293 -17.25 -9.05 -13.65
N ILE A 294 -17.64 -8.70 -14.86
CA ILE A 294 -17.04 -9.23 -16.10
C ILE A 294 -16.32 -8.07 -16.78
N THR A 295 -15.05 -8.25 -17.07
CA THR A 295 -14.22 -7.25 -17.75
C THR A 295 -13.71 -7.81 -19.07
N LEU A 296 -13.86 -7.01 -20.13
CA LEU A 296 -13.23 -7.24 -21.44
C LEU A 296 -12.33 -6.04 -21.76
N ALA A 297 -11.04 -6.31 -22.00
CA ALA A 297 -10.05 -5.25 -22.25
C ALA A 297 -9.17 -5.57 -23.48
N PRO A 298 -9.66 -5.29 -24.69
CA PRO A 298 -8.83 -5.33 -25.90
C PRO A 298 -7.86 -4.15 -25.92
N SER A 299 -6.63 -4.42 -26.40
CA SER A 299 -5.63 -3.36 -26.56
C SER A 299 -4.67 -3.64 -27.71
N TYR A 300 -4.14 -2.58 -28.30
CA TYR A 300 -3.06 -2.61 -29.26
C TYR A 300 -1.80 -2.04 -28.62
N ARG A 301 -0.69 -2.78 -28.72
CA ARG A 301 0.61 -2.33 -28.21
C ARG A 301 1.57 -2.12 -29.37
N TYR A 302 2.31 -1.02 -29.29
CA TYR A 302 3.39 -0.70 -30.20
C TYR A 302 4.62 -0.25 -29.41
N THR A 303 5.80 -0.76 -29.76
CA THR A 303 7.08 -0.39 -29.14
C THR A 303 8.12 -0.20 -30.22
N SER A 304 8.74 0.97 -30.26
CA SER A 304 9.80 1.29 -31.23
C SER A 304 10.82 2.25 -30.60
N GLY A 305 11.98 1.71 -30.25
CA GLY A 305 13.09 2.52 -29.70
C GLY A 305 12.65 3.36 -28.48
N ALA A 306 12.57 4.66 -28.70
CA ALA A 306 12.23 5.64 -27.66
C ALA A 306 10.72 5.70 -27.32
N PHE A 307 9.86 5.03 -28.06
CA PHE A 307 8.41 5.16 -27.92
C PHE A 307 7.75 3.81 -27.68
N SER A 308 6.89 3.73 -26.68
CA SER A 308 6.00 2.60 -26.49
C SER A 308 4.60 3.07 -26.10
N THR A 309 3.58 2.45 -26.69
CA THR A 309 2.19 2.76 -26.39
C THR A 309 1.36 1.49 -26.27
N SER A 310 0.37 1.53 -25.37
CA SER A 310 -0.73 0.58 -25.29
C SER A 310 -2.02 1.38 -25.42
N LEU A 311 -2.81 1.10 -26.44
CA LEU A 311 -4.09 1.76 -26.70
C LEU A 311 -5.19 0.73 -26.53
N GLY A 312 -6.01 0.89 -25.52
CA GLY A 312 -7.07 -0.06 -25.20
C GLY A 312 -8.31 0.63 -24.62
N VAL A 313 -9.32 -0.20 -24.47
CA VAL A 313 -10.59 0.15 -23.83
C VAL A 313 -10.98 -0.98 -22.90
N LYS A 314 -11.52 -0.64 -21.75
CA LYS A 314 -12.04 -1.57 -20.77
C LYS A 314 -13.56 -1.47 -20.76
N ALA A 315 -14.24 -2.54 -21.15
CA ALA A 315 -15.69 -2.69 -21.07
C ALA A 315 -16.03 -3.63 -19.91
N GLN A 316 -16.93 -3.24 -19.03
CA GLN A 316 -17.25 -3.99 -17.82
C GLN A 316 -18.75 -4.13 -17.64
N ILE A 317 -19.18 -5.28 -17.16
CA ILE A 317 -20.55 -5.60 -16.77
C ILE A 317 -20.53 -5.96 -15.29
N ALA A 318 -21.18 -5.15 -14.47
CA ALA A 318 -21.38 -5.36 -13.05
C ALA A 318 -22.79 -5.87 -12.77
N THR A 319 -22.94 -6.88 -11.91
CA THR A 319 -24.24 -7.38 -11.48
C THR A 319 -24.41 -7.15 -9.98
N ASN A 320 -25.61 -6.76 -9.57
CA ASN A 320 -25.96 -6.44 -8.18
C ASN A 320 -25.08 -5.35 -7.52
N SER A 321 -24.44 -4.50 -8.32
CA SER A 321 -23.55 -3.45 -7.81
C SER A 321 -23.70 -2.15 -8.62
N GLY A 322 -24.81 -1.44 -8.43
CA GLY A 322 -25.03 -0.14 -9.06
C GLY A 322 -25.33 -0.24 -10.56
N LYS A 323 -24.65 0.56 -11.36
CA LYS A 323 -24.79 0.64 -12.82
C LYS A 323 -24.24 -0.63 -13.46
N THR A 324 -24.99 -1.21 -14.39
CA THR A 324 -24.66 -2.52 -14.97
C THR A 324 -23.52 -2.47 -15.97
N PHE A 325 -23.45 -1.44 -16.80
CA PHE A 325 -22.45 -1.35 -17.87
C PHE A 325 -21.53 -0.16 -17.69
N HIS A 326 -20.23 -0.39 -17.79
CA HIS A 326 -19.18 0.61 -17.67
C HIS A 326 -18.21 0.49 -18.83
N ILE A 327 -17.70 1.64 -19.26
CA ILE A 327 -16.63 1.73 -20.25
C ILE A 327 -15.59 2.73 -19.75
N ALA A 328 -14.32 2.37 -19.83
CA ALA A 328 -13.21 3.22 -19.41
C ALA A 328 -12.05 3.11 -20.40
N PRO A 329 -11.22 4.15 -20.54
CA PRO A 329 -9.99 4.07 -21.29
C PRO A 329 -9.01 3.11 -20.63
N ASP A 330 -8.13 2.50 -21.43
CA ASP A 330 -6.96 1.74 -20.99
C ASP A 330 -5.77 2.09 -21.90
N VAL A 331 -5.20 3.28 -21.66
CA VAL A 331 -4.19 3.88 -22.53
C VAL A 331 -2.94 4.17 -21.73
N LYS A 332 -1.79 3.76 -22.25
CA LYS A 332 -0.48 4.09 -21.70
C LYS A 332 0.49 4.47 -22.81
N ILE A 333 1.13 5.61 -22.65
CA ILE A 333 2.11 6.14 -23.59
C ILE A 333 3.40 6.40 -22.82
N ASN A 334 4.50 5.81 -23.25
CA ASN A 334 5.83 6.05 -22.71
C ASN A 334 6.73 6.59 -23.80
N VAL A 335 7.44 7.65 -23.50
CA VAL A 335 8.39 8.29 -24.41
C VAL A 335 9.73 8.42 -23.68
N ARG A 336 10.78 7.85 -24.25
CA ARG A 336 12.14 7.90 -23.71
C ARG A 336 13.14 8.26 -24.81
N PRO A 337 13.15 9.52 -25.27
CA PRO A 337 13.96 9.95 -26.40
C PRO A 337 15.46 9.83 -26.13
N VAL A 338 15.85 9.98 -24.87
CA VAL A 338 17.24 9.82 -24.40
C VAL A 338 17.24 9.01 -23.09
N SER A 339 18.38 8.43 -22.74
CA SER A 339 18.52 7.60 -21.54
C SER A 339 18.23 8.35 -20.23
N THR A 340 18.34 9.67 -20.25
CA THR A 340 18.18 10.56 -19.10
C THR A 340 16.82 11.27 -19.02
N PHE A 341 15.92 10.99 -19.95
CA PHE A 341 14.56 11.54 -19.89
C PHE A 341 13.53 10.51 -20.28
N ALA A 342 12.48 10.38 -19.43
CA ALA A 342 11.31 9.57 -19.73
C ALA A 342 10.03 10.33 -19.37
N ALA A 343 9.02 10.21 -20.21
CA ALA A 343 7.68 10.70 -19.94
C ALA A 343 6.68 9.57 -20.07
N THR A 344 5.81 9.42 -19.08
CA THR A 344 4.73 8.45 -19.08
C THR A 344 3.41 9.18 -18.92
N LEU A 345 2.47 8.92 -19.82
CA LEU A 345 1.09 9.38 -19.74
C LEU A 345 0.19 8.16 -19.72
N SER A 346 -0.73 8.09 -18.77
CA SER A 346 -1.70 7.01 -18.69
C SER A 346 -3.11 7.53 -18.46
N PHE A 347 -4.07 6.87 -19.11
CA PHE A 347 -5.49 7.06 -18.90
C PHE A 347 -6.11 5.71 -18.56
N GLY A 348 -6.90 5.67 -17.51
CA GLY A 348 -7.50 4.45 -16.99
C GLY A 348 -8.87 4.67 -16.39
N GLY A 349 -9.39 3.63 -15.79
CA GLY A 349 -10.67 3.63 -15.09
C GLY A 349 -11.24 2.22 -14.96
N GLY A 350 -12.52 2.15 -14.57
CA GLY A 350 -13.30 0.91 -14.43
C GLY A 350 -13.85 0.70 -13.04
N GLU A 351 -14.52 -0.42 -12.85
CA GLU A 351 -15.05 -0.85 -11.56
C GLU A 351 -13.95 -1.34 -10.63
N HIS A 352 -14.04 -0.95 -9.38
CA HIS A 352 -13.15 -1.34 -8.30
C HIS A 352 -13.89 -2.22 -7.29
N ILE A 353 -13.36 -3.43 -7.06
CA ILE A 353 -13.90 -4.36 -6.06
C ILE A 353 -13.41 -3.94 -4.67
N ASN A 354 -14.35 -3.56 -3.81
CA ASN A 354 -14.05 -3.23 -2.42
C ASN A 354 -13.87 -4.51 -1.60
N ARG A 355 -12.61 -4.82 -1.25
CA ARG A 355 -12.27 -6.00 -0.45
C ARG A 355 -12.34 -5.66 1.04
N LEU A 356 -13.03 -6.49 1.82
CA LEU A 356 -13.09 -6.33 3.28
C LEU A 356 -11.69 -6.41 3.92
N SER A 357 -10.81 -7.28 3.40
CA SER A 357 -9.42 -7.36 3.85
C SER A 357 -8.65 -6.05 3.66
N ALA A 358 -8.88 -5.35 2.54
CA ALA A 358 -8.25 -4.05 2.29
C ALA A 358 -8.81 -2.97 3.22
N LEU A 359 -10.11 -2.94 3.45
CA LEU A 359 -10.74 -2.00 4.38
C LEU A 359 -10.28 -2.24 5.82
N TYR A 360 -10.19 -3.50 6.26
CA TYR A 360 -9.63 -3.88 7.56
C TYR A 360 -8.20 -3.39 7.74
N ASN A 361 -7.37 -3.47 6.71
CA ASN A 361 -6.00 -2.97 6.79
C ASN A 361 -5.90 -1.45 6.94
N ILE A 362 -6.90 -0.70 6.46
CA ILE A 362 -7.00 0.75 6.67
C ILE A 362 -7.46 1.03 8.11
N ASP A 363 -8.52 0.37 8.54
CA ASP A 363 -9.09 0.51 9.87
C ASP A 363 -9.53 -0.84 10.43
N PRO A 364 -8.70 -1.49 11.27
CA PRO A 364 -9.04 -2.78 11.87
C PRO A 364 -10.19 -2.70 12.87
N TYR A 365 -10.59 -1.50 13.26
CA TYR A 365 -11.66 -1.25 14.23
C TYR A 365 -12.96 -0.79 13.58
N MET A 366 -13.02 -0.84 12.24
CA MET A 366 -14.23 -0.46 11.49
C MET A 366 -15.42 -1.33 11.87
N SER A 367 -16.61 -0.76 11.76
CA SER A 367 -17.85 -1.54 11.79
C SER A 367 -18.01 -2.28 10.46
N VAL A 368 -18.31 -3.58 10.54
CA VAL A 368 -18.53 -4.45 9.38
C VAL A 368 -20.01 -4.61 9.02
N ALA A 369 -20.88 -3.83 9.64
CA ALA A 369 -22.33 -3.91 9.46
C ALA A 369 -22.84 -3.33 8.11
N GLN A 370 -21.95 -3.01 7.17
CA GLN A 370 -22.33 -2.42 5.87
C GLN A 370 -22.20 -3.40 4.71
N GLY A 371 -23.21 -3.40 3.84
CA GLY A 371 -23.10 -4.00 2.52
C GLY A 371 -22.35 -3.09 1.57
N TYR A 372 -21.14 -3.49 1.17
CA TYR A 372 -20.35 -2.72 0.21
C TYR A 372 -20.73 -3.08 -1.22
N LYS A 373 -20.73 -2.07 -2.12
CA LYS A 373 -20.82 -2.23 -3.55
C LYS A 373 -19.48 -1.91 -4.21
N PHE A 374 -19.35 -2.17 -5.50
CA PHE A 374 -18.18 -1.75 -6.24
C PHE A 374 -18.13 -0.21 -6.32
N SER A 375 -16.93 0.34 -6.38
CA SER A 375 -16.71 1.75 -6.66
C SER A 375 -16.43 1.94 -8.15
N GLU A 376 -17.13 2.87 -8.78
CA GLU A 376 -16.91 3.21 -10.18
C GLU A 376 -15.80 4.27 -10.29
N VAL A 377 -14.82 4.04 -11.15
CA VAL A 377 -13.80 5.02 -11.54
C VAL A 377 -13.96 5.28 -13.03
N PRO A 378 -14.81 6.23 -13.46
CA PRO A 378 -15.03 6.51 -14.87
C PRO A 378 -13.76 6.92 -15.60
N PHE A 379 -12.85 7.62 -14.91
CA PHE A 379 -11.67 8.18 -15.55
C PHE A 379 -10.54 8.45 -14.56
N THR A 380 -9.33 8.07 -14.97
CA THR A 380 -8.07 8.55 -14.37
C THR A 380 -7.13 9.05 -15.46
N ALA A 381 -6.34 10.06 -15.16
CA ALA A 381 -5.25 10.54 -15.99
C ALA A 381 -4.03 10.78 -15.12
N ASP A 382 -2.90 10.16 -15.45
CA ASP A 382 -1.64 10.32 -14.72
C ASP A 382 -0.52 10.66 -15.69
N LEU A 383 0.31 11.65 -15.30
CA LEU A 383 1.52 12.06 -15.99
C LEU A 383 2.70 11.90 -15.06
N SER A 384 3.78 11.28 -15.54
CA SER A 384 5.08 11.25 -14.86
C SER A 384 6.18 11.68 -15.84
N LEU A 385 7.05 12.56 -15.39
CA LEU A 385 8.22 13.04 -16.10
C LEU A 385 9.45 12.71 -15.26
N THR A 386 10.32 11.85 -15.77
CA THR A 386 11.54 11.41 -15.08
C THR A 386 12.75 11.98 -15.78
N PHE A 387 13.65 12.59 -15.01
CA PHE A 387 14.92 13.15 -15.44
C PHE A 387 16.07 12.43 -14.72
N GLY A 388 17.08 12.04 -15.43
CA GLY A 388 18.24 11.30 -14.92
C GLY A 388 18.25 9.84 -15.36
N PRO A 389 19.23 9.01 -14.88
CA PRO A 389 20.16 9.38 -13.83
C PRO A 389 21.29 10.33 -14.30
N PHE A 390 21.59 11.34 -13.49
CA PHE A 390 22.77 12.20 -13.62
C PHE A 390 23.66 11.96 -12.40
N TYR A 391 24.80 11.34 -12.57
CA TYR A 391 25.69 10.98 -11.45
C TYR A 391 24.96 10.20 -10.32
N GLY A 392 24.05 9.28 -10.71
CA GLY A 392 23.25 8.51 -9.77
C GLY A 392 22.00 9.22 -9.23
N ALA A 393 21.78 10.49 -9.55
CA ALA A 393 20.61 11.25 -9.15
C ALA A 393 19.51 11.21 -10.22
N SER A 394 18.27 10.99 -9.82
CA SER A 394 17.08 11.11 -10.67
C SER A 394 16.03 12.00 -10.01
N PHE A 395 15.27 12.68 -10.84
CA PHE A 395 14.19 13.55 -10.44
C PHE A 395 12.92 13.19 -11.22
N GLU A 396 11.81 13.06 -10.53
CA GLU A 396 10.51 12.77 -11.11
C GLU A 396 9.50 13.85 -10.71
N LEU A 397 8.77 14.35 -11.68
CA LEU A 397 7.57 15.16 -11.48
C LEU A 397 6.38 14.33 -11.87
N PHE A 398 5.36 14.31 -11.04
CA PHE A 398 4.14 13.58 -11.35
C PHE A 398 2.89 14.38 -11.02
N GLY A 399 1.82 14.08 -11.73
CA GLY A 399 0.50 14.62 -11.49
C GLY A 399 -0.57 13.68 -11.96
N GLY A 400 -1.74 13.75 -11.35
CA GLY A 400 -2.87 12.91 -11.69
C GLY A 400 -4.19 13.56 -11.39
N TYR A 401 -5.22 13.14 -12.14
CA TYR A 401 -6.60 13.48 -11.95
C TYR A 401 -7.46 12.22 -11.99
N ALA A 402 -8.42 12.11 -11.09
CA ALA A 402 -9.34 10.98 -11.03
C ALA A 402 -10.76 11.44 -10.75
N VAL A 403 -11.70 10.74 -11.35
CA VAL A 403 -13.13 10.80 -11.01
C VAL A 403 -13.53 9.44 -10.50
N ALA A 404 -14.12 9.39 -9.32
CA ALA A 404 -14.64 8.17 -8.75
C ALA A 404 -16.03 8.42 -8.17
N ASN A 405 -16.94 7.49 -8.40
CA ASN A 405 -18.28 7.48 -7.82
C ASN A 405 -18.34 6.33 -6.81
N ASP A 406 -19.10 6.52 -5.73
CA ASP A 406 -19.25 5.53 -4.67
C ASP A 406 -17.90 5.05 -4.08
N TRP A 407 -16.89 5.93 -4.01
CA TRP A 407 -15.61 5.60 -3.41
C TRP A 407 -15.72 5.49 -1.90
N LEU A 408 -15.24 4.40 -1.32
CA LEU A 408 -15.31 4.21 0.12
C LEU A 408 -14.29 5.08 0.86
N MET A 409 -14.77 5.91 1.77
CA MET A 409 -13.93 6.74 2.64
C MET A 409 -14.25 6.47 4.10
N PRO A 410 -13.23 6.39 4.99
CA PRO A 410 -13.46 6.20 6.41
C PRO A 410 -14.10 7.45 7.02
N GLU A 411 -15.15 7.25 7.79
CA GLU A 411 -15.86 8.27 8.57
C GLU A 411 -16.05 7.76 10.00
N VAL A 412 -16.09 8.68 10.95
CA VAL A 412 -16.41 8.38 12.34
C VAL A 412 -17.88 8.71 12.61
N MET A 413 -18.58 7.79 13.25
CA MET A 413 -19.97 7.95 13.64
C MET A 413 -20.07 8.42 15.08
N GLU A 414 -20.52 9.65 15.28
CA GLU A 414 -20.79 10.18 16.62
C GLU A 414 -22.11 9.64 17.16
N GLY A 415 -22.14 9.26 18.43
CA GLY A 415 -23.33 8.82 19.12
C GLY A 415 -23.62 7.32 19.10
N ALA A 416 -22.78 6.52 18.40
CA ALA A 416 -22.96 5.06 18.37
C ALA A 416 -22.63 4.37 19.70
N GLY A 417 -21.89 5.00 20.57
CA GLY A 417 -21.44 4.41 21.83
C GLY A 417 -21.70 5.26 23.08
N GLY A 418 -22.10 6.52 22.92
CA GLY A 418 -22.18 7.45 24.05
C GLY A 418 -20.85 7.64 24.79
N PRO A 419 -20.74 8.56 25.74
CA PRO A 419 -19.60 8.61 26.62
C PRO A 419 -19.60 7.33 27.48
N ASN A 420 -18.51 6.56 27.45
CA ASN A 420 -18.31 5.51 28.44
C ASN A 420 -18.25 6.18 29.83
N PRO A 421 -19.24 5.94 30.73
CA PRO A 421 -19.27 6.62 32.03
C PRO A 421 -18.05 6.34 32.90
N SER A 422 -17.34 5.23 32.62
CA SER A 422 -16.17 4.81 33.38
C SER A 422 -14.85 5.45 32.91
N SER A 423 -14.77 5.91 31.65
CA SER A 423 -13.50 6.38 31.07
C SER A 423 -13.52 7.79 30.48
N ASN A 424 -14.66 8.51 30.55
CA ASN A 424 -14.85 9.80 29.85
C ASN A 424 -14.51 9.75 28.34
N ARG A 425 -14.41 8.56 27.76
CA ARG A 425 -14.08 8.35 26.36
C ARG A 425 -15.34 8.40 25.51
N LEU A 426 -15.32 9.24 24.51
CA LEU A 426 -16.30 9.15 23.44
C LEU A 426 -15.93 7.93 22.58
N ILE A 427 -16.75 6.89 22.63
CA ILE A 427 -16.58 5.72 21.78
C ILE A 427 -17.22 6.06 20.43
N TYR A 428 -16.39 6.19 19.43
CA TYR A 428 -16.82 6.40 18.05
C TYR A 428 -16.75 5.10 17.29
N GLY A 429 -17.84 4.70 16.65
CA GLY A 429 -17.80 3.69 15.60
C GLY A 429 -17.17 4.28 14.35
N SER A 430 -16.27 3.60 13.71
CA SER A 430 -15.80 3.96 12.37
C SER A 430 -16.47 3.11 11.32
N MET A 431 -16.72 3.70 10.16
CA MET A 431 -17.30 3.01 9.01
C MET A 431 -16.80 3.62 7.71
N PHE A 432 -16.96 2.85 6.63
CA PHE A 432 -16.67 3.35 5.29
C PHE A 432 -17.96 3.80 4.61
N ASN A 433 -18.02 5.06 4.25
CA ASN A 433 -19.13 5.62 3.48
C ASN A 433 -18.73 5.87 2.03
N THR A 434 -19.71 5.79 1.14
CA THR A 434 -19.54 6.08 -0.27
C THR A 434 -19.54 7.58 -0.53
N VAL A 435 -18.56 8.04 -1.31
CA VAL A 435 -18.36 9.45 -1.67
C VAL A 435 -18.03 9.56 -3.16
N ASP A 436 -18.61 10.54 -3.83
CA ASP A 436 -18.22 10.89 -5.18
C ASP A 436 -17.01 11.83 -5.13
N LEU A 437 -15.92 11.43 -5.78
CA LEU A 437 -14.64 12.13 -5.73
C LEU A 437 -14.28 12.72 -7.10
N ARG A 438 -13.74 13.93 -7.07
CA ARG A 438 -12.94 14.54 -8.14
C ARG A 438 -11.61 14.92 -7.54
N ALA A 439 -10.62 14.11 -7.79
CA ALA A 439 -9.37 14.14 -7.04
C ALA A 439 -8.21 14.55 -7.93
N VAL A 440 -7.35 15.43 -7.42
CA VAL A 440 -6.11 15.84 -8.04
C VAL A 440 -4.97 15.46 -7.12
N ARG A 441 -3.88 14.94 -7.67
CA ARG A 441 -2.60 14.83 -6.98
C ARG A 441 -1.49 15.44 -7.82
N TYR A 442 -0.46 15.91 -7.16
CA TYR A 442 0.78 16.32 -7.81
C TYR A 442 1.94 16.08 -6.86
N GLY A 443 3.12 15.98 -7.41
CA GLY A 443 4.28 15.80 -6.56
C GLY A 443 5.58 15.75 -7.31
N ALA A 444 6.63 15.59 -6.51
CA ALA A 444 7.98 15.44 -6.99
C ALA A 444 8.69 14.37 -6.16
N LYS A 445 9.57 13.62 -6.80
CA LYS A 445 10.45 12.65 -6.15
C LYS A 445 11.88 12.92 -6.60
N PHE A 446 12.77 13.00 -5.65
CA PHE A 446 14.21 12.96 -5.88
C PHE A 446 14.73 11.63 -5.36
N ALA A 447 15.57 10.96 -6.12
CA ALA A 447 16.27 9.75 -5.69
C ALA A 447 17.73 9.85 -6.10
N TRP A 448 18.61 9.48 -5.19
CA TRP A 448 20.06 9.53 -5.39
C TRP A 448 20.70 8.26 -4.88
N LYS A 449 21.50 7.64 -5.75
CA LYS A 449 22.29 6.48 -5.45
C LYS A 449 23.75 6.80 -5.72
N TYR A 450 24.49 6.99 -4.64
CA TYR A 450 25.92 7.24 -4.71
C TYR A 450 26.69 5.97 -4.40
N ASN A 451 27.31 5.41 -5.44
CA ASN A 451 27.99 4.12 -5.39
C ASN A 451 27.05 3.01 -4.86
N LYS A 452 27.63 2.06 -4.11
CA LYS A 452 26.87 0.98 -3.44
C LYS A 452 26.55 1.30 -1.97
N ASN A 453 26.98 2.46 -1.49
CA ASN A 453 27.05 2.76 -0.07
C ASN A 453 25.98 3.73 0.41
N ILE A 454 25.39 4.55 -0.48
CA ILE A 454 24.40 5.56 -0.09
C ILE A 454 23.25 5.52 -1.09
N GLU A 455 22.06 5.33 -0.57
CA GLU A 455 20.81 5.53 -1.30
C GLU A 455 19.95 6.52 -0.51
N ALA A 456 19.46 7.54 -1.16
CA ALA A 456 18.58 8.54 -0.56
C ALA A 456 17.41 8.83 -1.49
N SER A 457 16.24 9.05 -0.93
CA SER A 457 15.08 9.52 -1.68
C SER A 457 14.23 10.46 -0.84
N VAL A 458 13.67 11.46 -1.51
CA VAL A 458 12.67 12.37 -0.94
C VAL A 458 11.52 12.45 -1.93
N LYS A 459 10.29 12.23 -1.44
CA LYS A 459 9.07 12.32 -2.24
C LYS A 459 8.08 13.23 -1.54
N TYR A 460 7.56 14.18 -2.27
CA TYR A 460 6.46 15.03 -1.85
C TYR A 460 5.23 14.74 -2.69
N THR A 461 4.08 14.56 -2.04
CA THR A 461 2.78 14.42 -2.69
C THR A 461 1.81 15.44 -2.11
N GLY A 462 1.22 16.25 -2.98
CA GLY A 462 0.14 17.16 -2.66
C GLY A 462 -1.19 16.67 -3.24
N ALA A 463 -2.23 16.73 -2.43
CA ALA A 463 -3.61 16.39 -2.82
C ALA A 463 -4.55 17.48 -2.28
N PRO A 464 -4.71 18.60 -3.01
CA PRO A 464 -5.54 19.71 -2.55
C PRO A 464 -7.02 19.34 -2.59
N GLY A 465 -7.79 19.86 -1.64
CA GLY A 465 -9.23 19.84 -1.73
C GLY A 465 -10.01 19.69 -0.42
N SER A 466 -11.31 19.51 -0.58
CA SER A 466 -12.32 19.31 0.45
C SER A 466 -12.89 17.88 0.39
N TYR A 467 -13.81 17.54 1.29
CA TYR A 467 -14.48 16.25 1.38
C TYR A 467 -14.90 15.63 0.02
N ARG A 468 -15.35 16.42 -0.94
CA ARG A 468 -15.81 15.95 -2.26
C ARG A 468 -14.77 16.09 -3.39
N HIS A 469 -13.60 16.66 -3.13
CA HIS A 469 -12.76 17.14 -4.24
C HIS A 469 -11.27 16.86 -4.08
N SER A 470 -10.81 15.97 -3.20
CA SER A 470 -9.38 16.05 -2.91
C SER A 470 -8.57 14.80 -2.73
N TYR A 471 -9.16 13.66 -2.58
CA TYR A 471 -8.35 12.51 -2.18
C TYR A 471 -8.17 11.59 -3.36
N TYR A 472 -7.06 11.74 -4.06
CA TYR A 472 -6.75 10.93 -5.24
C TYR A 472 -6.81 9.44 -4.90
N LEU A 473 -7.93 8.79 -5.17
CA LEU A 473 -8.23 7.36 -5.03
C LEU A 473 -7.52 6.64 -3.85
N ASN A 474 -7.24 7.37 -2.79
CA ASN A 474 -6.71 6.82 -1.55
C ASN A 474 -7.69 7.09 -0.41
N HIS A 475 -7.47 6.44 0.72
CA HIS A 475 -8.29 6.58 1.91
C HIS A 475 -7.68 7.56 2.92
N ASP A 476 -6.47 8.06 2.64
CA ASP A 476 -5.80 9.07 3.47
C ASP A 476 -6.28 10.47 3.09
N ARG A 477 -6.60 11.27 4.09
CA ARG A 477 -7.07 12.65 3.95
C ARG A 477 -5.98 13.68 4.21
N ALA A 478 -4.72 13.29 4.19
CA ALA A 478 -3.61 14.23 4.26
C ALA A 478 -3.47 15.02 2.95
N ARG A 479 -3.43 16.35 3.05
CA ARG A 479 -3.23 17.23 1.90
C ARG A 479 -1.79 17.25 1.42
N HIS A 480 -0.86 17.02 2.33
CA HIS A 480 0.58 17.03 2.05
C HIS A 480 1.21 15.82 2.70
N VAL A 481 1.91 15.02 1.90
CA VAL A 481 2.70 13.89 2.38
C VAL A 481 4.14 14.11 1.93
N LEU A 482 5.08 14.09 2.88
CA LEU A 482 6.52 14.11 2.63
C LEU A 482 7.11 12.81 3.16
N GLU A 483 7.76 12.07 2.28
CA GLU A 483 8.47 10.83 2.57
C GLU A 483 9.95 11.03 2.28
N ALA A 484 10.82 10.76 3.24
CA ALA A 484 12.26 10.78 3.05
C ALA A 484 12.89 9.49 3.57
N ASN A 485 13.73 8.88 2.76
CA ASN A 485 14.41 7.63 3.10
C ASN A 485 15.90 7.77 2.78
N VAL A 486 16.74 7.28 3.68
CA VAL A 486 18.19 7.23 3.52
C VAL A 486 18.67 5.88 3.99
N SER A 487 19.50 5.22 3.18
CA SER A 487 20.21 3.99 3.53
C SER A 487 21.69 4.21 3.28
N VAL A 488 22.51 3.94 4.30
CA VAL A 488 23.97 4.13 4.26
C VAL A 488 24.67 2.86 4.71
N THR A 489 25.65 2.42 3.94
CA THR A 489 26.54 1.31 4.28
C THR A 489 27.94 1.87 4.52
N PRO A 490 28.22 2.44 5.72
CA PRO A 490 29.48 3.10 5.99
C PRO A 490 30.68 2.14 5.97
N ILE A 491 30.46 0.90 6.38
CA ILE A 491 31.40 -0.22 6.27
C ILE A 491 30.65 -1.45 5.76
N ALA A 492 31.33 -2.34 5.09
CA ALA A 492 30.71 -3.50 4.43
C ALA A 492 29.74 -4.32 5.29
N PRO A 493 29.96 -4.56 6.60
CA PRO A 493 29.02 -5.31 7.43
C PRO A 493 27.87 -4.49 8.01
N LEU A 494 27.94 -3.15 7.99
CA LEU A 494 26.95 -2.28 8.66
C LEU A 494 26.11 -1.53 7.63
N THR A 495 24.79 -1.68 7.72
CA THR A 495 23.81 -0.85 7.01
C THR A 495 23.00 -0.08 8.03
N VAL A 496 22.83 1.22 7.83
CA VAL A 496 22.00 2.11 8.64
C VAL A 496 20.93 2.72 7.75
N ASP A 497 19.69 2.59 8.17
CA ASP A 497 18.52 3.09 7.45
C ASP A 497 17.81 4.14 8.31
N ALA A 498 17.37 5.21 7.69
CA ALA A 498 16.50 6.20 8.32
C ALA A 498 15.33 6.52 7.38
N SER A 499 14.13 6.61 7.95
CA SER A 499 12.94 7.04 7.23
C SER A 499 12.19 8.10 8.01
N PHE A 500 11.73 9.12 7.31
CA PHE A 500 10.90 10.18 7.85
C PHE A 500 9.63 10.30 7.01
N GLU A 501 8.49 10.37 7.67
CA GLU A 501 7.20 10.62 7.05
C GLU A 501 6.50 11.76 7.76
N LEU A 502 5.94 12.70 6.98
CA LEU A 502 5.08 13.77 7.46
C LEU A 502 3.78 13.74 6.67
N ARG A 503 2.65 13.68 7.38
CA ARG A 503 1.30 13.83 6.85
C ARG A 503 0.67 15.08 7.44
N ALA A 504 0.48 16.11 6.62
CA ALA A 504 -0.01 17.41 7.05
C ALA A 504 -1.34 17.77 6.37
N GLY A 505 -2.08 18.68 7.01
CA GLY A 505 -3.40 19.08 6.52
C GLY A 505 -4.43 17.94 6.59
N ARG A 506 -4.36 17.13 7.62
CA ARG A 506 -5.24 15.99 7.85
C ARG A 506 -6.59 16.44 8.36
N SER A 507 -7.64 15.74 7.98
CA SER A 507 -8.98 15.98 8.47
C SER A 507 -9.74 14.68 8.67
N LEU A 508 -10.66 14.70 9.62
CA LEU A 508 -11.61 13.64 9.91
C LEU A 508 -13.00 14.16 9.60
N TYR A 509 -13.89 13.29 9.14
CA TYR A 509 -15.28 13.61 8.97
C TYR A 509 -16.12 12.74 9.89
N THR A 510 -17.10 13.36 10.55
CA THR A 510 -18.00 12.67 11.48
C THR A 510 -19.45 12.89 11.04
N ARG A 511 -20.29 11.90 11.29
CA ARG A 511 -21.74 11.99 11.12
C ARG A 511 -22.45 11.68 12.43
N TRP A 512 -23.53 12.39 12.69
CA TRP A 512 -24.41 12.06 13.82
C TRP A 512 -25.37 10.95 13.42
N PHE A 513 -25.49 9.93 14.27
CA PHE A 513 -26.45 8.84 14.05
C PHE A 513 -27.90 9.29 14.03
N THR A 514 -28.22 10.38 14.74
CA THR A 514 -29.60 10.81 14.99
C THR A 514 -30.22 11.59 13.86
N THR A 515 -29.45 11.97 12.84
CA THR A 515 -29.97 12.84 11.76
C THR A 515 -29.65 12.23 10.40
N VAL A 516 -30.63 11.52 9.82
CA VAL A 516 -30.55 11.02 8.44
C VAL A 516 -30.40 12.21 7.50
N GLY A 517 -29.36 12.20 6.67
CA GLY A 517 -29.10 13.25 5.68
C GLY A 517 -28.30 14.45 6.19
N SER A 518 -27.78 14.44 7.45
CA SER A 518 -26.87 15.48 7.91
C SER A 518 -25.58 15.51 7.09
N GLU A 519 -25.14 16.71 6.70
CA GLU A 519 -23.82 16.89 6.10
C GLU A 519 -22.75 16.50 7.14
N PRO A 520 -21.70 15.79 6.73
CA PRO A 520 -20.64 15.40 7.66
C PRO A 520 -19.89 16.62 8.18
N MET A 521 -19.65 16.66 9.49
CA MET A 521 -18.83 17.69 10.11
C MET A 521 -17.36 17.36 9.92
N LYS A 522 -16.56 18.39 9.63
CA LYS A 522 -15.12 18.27 9.41
C LYS A 522 -14.37 18.68 10.67
N TYR A 523 -13.45 17.82 11.12
CA TYR A 523 -12.48 18.12 12.18
C TYR A 523 -11.07 18.10 11.59
N ASP A 524 -10.29 19.15 11.85
CA ASP A 524 -8.88 19.18 11.46
C ASP A 524 -8.05 18.43 12.50
N LEU A 525 -7.28 17.45 12.05
CA LEU A 525 -6.39 16.64 12.88
C LEU A 525 -4.99 17.24 12.91
N LEU A 526 -4.27 16.99 13.99
CA LEU A 526 -2.85 17.31 14.09
C LEU A 526 -2.06 16.58 13.00
N ASN A 527 -0.98 17.22 12.55
CA ASN A 527 -0.06 16.59 11.62
C ASN A 527 0.53 15.32 12.24
N ALA A 528 0.59 14.25 11.46
CA ALA A 528 1.28 13.02 11.82
C ALA A 528 2.70 13.07 11.26
N ASN A 529 3.68 12.84 12.10
CA ASN A 529 5.06 12.67 11.66
C ASN A 529 5.70 11.49 12.40
N SER A 530 6.52 10.74 11.68
CA SER A 530 7.26 9.60 12.19
C SER A 530 8.69 9.67 11.68
N LEU A 531 9.65 9.45 12.59
CA LEU A 531 11.05 9.25 12.25
C LEU A 531 11.44 7.86 12.75
N ASN A 532 11.94 7.03 11.86
CA ASN A 532 12.38 5.68 12.15
C ASN A 532 13.86 5.55 11.80
N ILE A 533 14.62 4.86 12.63
CA ILE A 533 16.03 4.57 12.39
C ILE A 533 16.27 3.09 12.65
N GLY A 534 16.96 2.45 11.73
CA GLY A 534 17.36 1.05 11.82
C GLY A 534 18.85 0.90 11.55
N ALA A 535 19.43 -0.14 12.12
CA ALA A 535 20.78 -0.58 11.81
C ALA A 535 20.82 -2.10 11.73
N THR A 536 21.54 -2.62 10.74
CA THR A 536 21.78 -4.05 10.56
C THR A 536 23.26 -4.27 10.46
N TYR A 537 23.81 -5.16 11.31
CA TYR A 537 25.21 -5.55 11.30
C TYR A 537 25.34 -7.04 10.94
N ARG A 538 26.09 -7.33 9.90
CA ARG A 538 26.41 -8.69 9.45
C ARG A 538 27.71 -9.16 10.08
N PHE A 539 27.63 -10.11 10.99
CA PHE A 539 28.81 -10.73 11.60
C PHE A 539 29.49 -11.71 10.63
N THR A 540 28.67 -12.46 9.91
CA THR A 540 29.08 -13.41 8.87
C THR A 540 28.09 -13.35 7.70
N ASP A 541 28.33 -14.11 6.64
CA ASP A 541 27.39 -14.20 5.52
C ASP A 541 26.04 -14.81 5.91
N CYS A 542 25.99 -15.54 7.03
CA CYS A 542 24.79 -16.22 7.52
C CYS A 542 24.20 -15.62 8.81
N ILE A 543 24.94 -14.83 9.57
CA ILE A 543 24.46 -14.28 10.86
C ILE A 543 24.49 -12.77 10.83
N SER A 544 23.39 -12.14 11.18
CA SER A 544 23.26 -10.69 11.36
C SER A 544 22.46 -10.35 12.61
N ALA A 545 22.74 -9.19 13.20
CA ALA A 545 21.89 -8.56 14.20
C ALA A 545 21.30 -7.27 13.64
N PHE A 546 20.13 -6.91 14.14
CA PHE A 546 19.48 -5.66 13.77
C PHE A 546 18.89 -4.97 15.00
N ALA A 547 18.83 -3.65 14.92
CA ALA A 547 18.10 -2.82 15.86
C ALA A 547 17.31 -1.78 15.06
N ARG A 548 16.03 -1.59 15.40
CA ARG A 548 15.17 -0.60 14.78
C ARG A 548 14.40 0.11 15.88
N VAL A 549 14.35 1.43 15.80
CA VAL A 549 13.50 2.27 16.64
C VAL A 549 12.58 3.07 15.72
N GLU A 550 11.30 3.03 16.02
CA GLU A 550 10.24 3.63 15.23
C GLU A 550 9.55 4.72 16.03
N ASN A 551 9.03 5.72 15.31
CA ASN A 551 8.39 6.89 15.89
C ASN A 551 9.24 7.57 16.99
N ILE A 552 10.54 7.78 16.72
CA ILE A 552 11.51 8.38 17.67
C ILE A 552 11.05 9.75 18.16
N LEU A 553 10.28 10.47 17.33
CA LEU A 553 9.70 11.77 17.70
C LEU A 553 8.61 11.66 18.76
N GLY A 554 8.16 10.44 19.09
CA GLY A 554 7.15 10.16 20.10
C GLY A 554 5.79 10.79 19.82
N ARG A 555 5.53 11.22 18.59
CA ARG A 555 4.26 11.84 18.22
C ARG A 555 3.18 10.76 18.14
N ARG A 556 2.16 10.92 18.93
CA ARG A 556 0.96 10.09 18.91
C ARG A 556 -0.09 10.81 18.06
N ALA A 557 -0.15 10.49 16.79
CA ALA A 557 -1.16 11.04 15.90
C ALA A 557 -2.40 10.14 15.92
N TYR A 558 -3.58 10.75 15.84
CA TYR A 558 -4.82 10.01 15.68
C TYR A 558 -4.90 9.37 14.29
N MET A 559 -5.32 8.12 14.26
CA MET A 559 -5.72 7.42 13.06
C MET A 559 -7.14 7.83 12.63
N TYR A 560 -7.72 7.15 11.67
CA TYR A 560 -9.05 7.46 11.12
C TYR A 560 -10.20 7.29 12.12
N ASN A 561 -10.00 6.49 13.15
CA ASN A 561 -10.98 6.12 14.18
C ASN A 561 -10.71 6.79 15.52
N LEU A 562 -9.93 7.86 15.54
CA LEU A 562 -9.48 8.57 16.76
C LEU A 562 -8.62 7.73 17.72
N LEU A 563 -8.10 6.59 17.25
CA LEU A 563 -7.08 5.86 17.99
C LEU A 563 -5.71 6.46 17.76
N GLU A 564 -4.93 6.55 18.80
CA GLU A 564 -3.55 7.01 18.71
C GLU A 564 -2.64 5.94 18.15
N GLN A 565 -1.69 6.37 17.34
CA GLN A 565 -0.57 5.52 16.94
C GLN A 565 0.29 5.17 18.16
N GLN A 566 0.94 4.01 18.11
CA GLN A 566 1.96 3.66 19.10
C GLN A 566 3.04 4.73 19.16
N GLY A 567 3.45 5.11 20.37
CA GLY A 567 4.56 6.02 20.61
C GLY A 567 5.90 5.41 20.16
N ILE A 568 6.98 5.78 20.84
CA ILE A 568 8.31 5.21 20.53
C ILE A 568 8.28 3.70 20.75
N HIS A 569 8.66 2.94 19.74
CA HIS A 569 8.73 1.48 19.77
C HIS A 569 9.85 0.97 18.89
N GLY A 570 10.06 -0.32 18.80
CA GLY A 570 11.10 -0.85 17.95
C GLY A 570 11.25 -2.36 18.04
N LEU A 571 12.33 -2.85 17.47
CA LEU A 571 12.75 -4.26 17.51
C LEU A 571 14.27 -4.33 17.59
N ILE A 572 14.77 -5.17 18.49
CA ILE A 572 16.19 -5.56 18.53
C ILE A 572 16.24 -7.07 18.35
N GLY A 573 17.07 -7.55 17.45
CA GLY A 573 17.02 -8.96 17.12
C GLY A 573 18.20 -9.46 16.30
N ALA A 574 18.07 -10.71 15.90
CA ALA A 574 19.04 -11.40 15.07
C ALA A 574 18.34 -12.15 13.92
N ALA A 575 19.07 -12.35 12.85
CA ALA A 575 18.65 -13.16 11.72
C ALA A 575 19.76 -14.12 11.31
N VAL A 576 19.37 -15.32 10.91
CA VAL A 576 20.25 -16.38 10.45
C VAL A 576 19.80 -16.90 9.09
N LYS A 577 20.75 -17.21 8.21
CA LYS A 577 20.55 -17.94 6.95
C LYS A 577 21.22 -19.30 7.07
N PHE A 578 20.59 -20.36 6.53
CA PHE A 578 21.08 -21.74 6.64
C PHE A 578 20.73 -22.58 5.40
#